data_f405dc13254a72f633607d019fbad575
#
_entry.id   f405dc13254a72f633607d019fbad575
#
_cell.length_a   1.000
_cell.length_b   1.000
_cell.length_c   1.000
_cell.angle_alpha   90.00
_cell.angle_beta   90.00
_cell.angle_gamma   90.00
#
_symmetry.space_group_name_H-M   'P 1'
#
loop_
_entity.id
_entity.type
_entity.pdbx_description
1 polymer ?
#
loop_
_entity_poly.entity_id
_entity_poly.type
_entity_poly.pdbx_seq_one_letter_code
_entity_poly.pdbx_strand_id
1 'polypeptide(L)'
;TQWKHFKKSLLKWREQIHEKVNYNASLYDREDFQWIRSSFNCCFLMMYDQRFYDRNNNCYTIDKILVEGQKRFGGYDIVVLWHAYPRIGLDPRNQFDFYRDMPGGLNALKEVANKLHEKGVKVYINYNPWDTGTRRESIGDIDALAMIIKAIGADGIFLDTMDRGSEEFRQKLDMSRKGV
;
A
#
# COMPACT_ATOMS: atom_id res chain seq x y z
N THR A 1 33.17 18.78 -17.73
CA THR A 1 33.37 17.39 -17.37
C THR A 1 32.31 16.50 -18.03
N GLN A 2 32.63 15.26 -18.34
CA GLN A 2 31.72 14.26 -18.92
C GLN A 2 30.43 14.12 -18.10
N TRP A 3 30.51 14.21 -16.77
CA TRP A 3 29.35 14.15 -15.88
C TRP A 3 28.35 15.30 -16.09
N LYS A 4 28.80 16.52 -16.29
CA LYS A 4 27.92 17.65 -16.59
C LYS A 4 27.21 17.48 -17.93
N HIS A 5 27.94 16.99 -18.94
CA HIS A 5 27.35 16.69 -20.25
C HIS A 5 26.31 15.59 -20.17
N PHE A 6 26.60 14.51 -19.47
CA PHE A 6 25.68 13.39 -19.23
C PHE A 6 24.39 13.85 -18.54
N LYS A 7 24.49 14.62 -17.45
CA LYS A 7 23.31 15.21 -16.78
C LYS A 7 22.45 16.05 -17.71
N LYS A 8 23.08 16.90 -18.53
CA LYS A 8 22.35 17.72 -19.51
C LYS A 8 21.62 16.87 -20.54
N SER A 9 22.24 15.81 -21.01
CA SER A 9 21.62 14.88 -21.94
C SER A 9 20.43 14.14 -21.34
N LEU A 10 20.53 13.69 -20.06
CA LEU A 10 19.41 13.09 -19.34
C LEU A 10 18.24 14.05 -19.14
N LEU A 11 18.51 15.29 -18.78
CA LEU A 11 17.46 16.30 -18.62
C LEU A 11 16.72 16.54 -19.94
N LYS A 12 17.47 16.73 -21.05
CA LYS A 12 16.88 16.88 -22.37
C LYS A 12 16.05 15.67 -22.78
N TRP A 13 16.55 14.45 -22.53
CA TRP A 13 15.81 13.22 -22.80
C TRP A 13 14.51 13.18 -21.98
N ARG A 14 14.56 13.51 -20.69
CA ARG A 14 13.37 13.57 -19.83
C ARG A 14 12.31 14.54 -20.37
N GLU A 15 12.72 15.75 -20.77
CA GLU A 15 11.84 16.74 -21.38
C GLU A 15 11.16 16.18 -22.64
N GLN A 16 11.90 15.56 -23.54
CA GLN A 16 11.37 14.92 -24.74
C GLN A 16 10.37 13.80 -24.42
N ILE A 17 10.62 13.01 -23.37
CA ILE A 17 9.68 11.98 -22.95
C ILE A 17 8.42 12.60 -22.36
N HIS A 18 8.54 13.64 -21.51
CA HIS A 18 7.38 14.34 -20.97
C HIS A 18 6.47 14.92 -22.08
N GLU A 19 7.06 15.53 -23.10
CA GLU A 19 6.31 16.02 -24.27
C GLU A 19 5.63 14.86 -25.00
N LYS A 20 6.38 13.79 -25.30
CA LYS A 20 5.87 12.61 -26.03
C LYS A 20 4.68 11.94 -25.37
N VAL A 21 4.67 11.84 -24.02
CA VAL A 21 3.60 11.18 -23.26
C VAL A 21 2.54 12.17 -22.74
N ASN A 22 2.64 13.45 -23.11
CA ASN A 22 1.79 14.52 -22.59
C ASN A 22 1.72 14.48 -21.05
N TYR A 23 2.89 14.46 -20.41
CA TYR A 23 3.02 14.25 -18.98
C TYR A 23 2.35 15.38 -18.19
N ASN A 24 1.51 14.98 -17.24
CA ASN A 24 0.84 15.88 -16.30
C ASN A 24 1.32 15.58 -14.87
N ALA A 25 1.95 16.55 -14.23
CA ALA A 25 2.49 16.46 -12.87
C ALA A 25 1.46 16.75 -11.77
N SER A 26 0.22 17.11 -12.10
CA SER A 26 -0.76 17.64 -11.14
C SER A 26 -0.98 16.75 -9.91
N LEU A 27 -0.92 15.41 -10.07
CA LEU A 27 -1.04 14.48 -8.95
C LEU A 27 0.20 14.52 -8.03
N TYR A 28 1.40 14.70 -8.60
CA TYR A 28 2.65 14.79 -7.82
C TYR A 28 2.78 16.12 -7.06
N ASP A 29 2.08 17.15 -7.52
CA ASP A 29 2.11 18.49 -6.90
C ASP A 29 1.03 18.65 -5.82
N ARG A 30 0.16 17.66 -5.65
CA ARG A 30 -0.83 17.64 -4.58
C ARG A 30 -0.14 17.64 -3.21
N GLU A 31 -0.61 18.51 -2.31
CA GLU A 31 -0.06 18.65 -0.95
C GLU A 31 -0.18 17.35 -0.16
N ASP A 32 -1.31 16.64 -0.29
CA ASP A 32 -1.59 15.38 0.39
C ASP A 32 -0.74 14.19 -0.11
N PHE A 33 0.03 14.36 -1.19
CA PHE A 33 0.99 13.36 -1.69
C PHE A 33 2.47 13.73 -1.48
N GLN A 34 2.78 14.86 -0.82
CA GLN A 34 4.18 15.29 -0.68
C GLN A 34 5.03 14.30 0.14
N TRP A 35 4.43 13.56 1.06
CA TRP A 35 5.10 12.53 1.85
C TRP A 35 5.74 11.41 1.01
N ILE A 36 5.21 11.13 -0.20
CA ILE A 36 5.76 10.12 -1.12
C ILE A 36 7.21 10.45 -1.52
N ARG A 37 7.55 11.74 -1.59
CA ARG A 37 8.88 12.21 -2.02
C ARG A 37 10.00 11.84 -1.05
N SER A 38 9.67 11.48 0.18
CA SER A 38 10.61 11.09 1.24
C SER A 38 10.45 9.64 1.68
N SER A 39 9.65 8.84 0.98
CA SER A 39 9.37 7.45 1.32
C SER A 39 10.13 6.50 0.39
N PHE A 40 11.22 5.89 0.88
CA PHE A 40 12.15 5.08 0.09
C PHE A 40 12.20 3.61 0.52
N ASN A 41 11.95 3.32 1.81
CA ASN A 41 12.03 1.98 2.37
C ASN A 41 10.64 1.39 2.58
N CYS A 42 10.28 0.41 1.75
CA CYS A 42 9.00 -0.26 1.83
C CYS A 42 9.16 -1.71 2.29
N CYS A 43 8.46 -2.08 3.35
CA CYS A 43 8.38 -3.46 3.83
C CYS A 43 7.13 -4.15 3.31
N PHE A 44 7.32 -5.23 2.54
CA PHE A 44 6.23 -6.17 2.26
C PHE A 44 6.08 -7.12 3.43
N LEU A 45 5.05 -6.94 4.22
CA LEU A 45 4.79 -7.72 5.41
C LEU A 45 3.67 -8.72 5.14
N MET A 46 4.03 -10.00 5.10
CA MET A 46 3.05 -11.07 4.94
C MET A 46 2.18 -11.17 6.20
N MET A 47 0.88 -10.89 6.06
CA MET A 47 -0.05 -10.84 7.20
C MET A 47 -0.21 -12.19 7.92
N TYR A 48 0.04 -13.30 7.22
CA TYR A 48 -0.05 -14.66 7.79
C TYR A 48 1.29 -15.17 8.34
N ASP A 49 2.36 -14.34 8.35
CA ASP A 49 3.64 -14.69 8.99
C ASP A 49 3.51 -14.59 10.53
N GLN A 50 4.11 -15.58 11.23
CA GLN A 50 4.17 -15.59 12.69
C GLN A 50 4.88 -14.35 13.27
N ARG A 51 5.76 -13.71 12.50
CA ARG A 51 6.42 -12.46 12.87
C ARG A 51 5.49 -11.26 12.84
N PHE A 52 4.32 -11.36 12.20
CA PHE A 52 3.30 -10.32 12.23
C PHE A 52 2.26 -10.57 13.31
N TYR A 53 1.80 -11.83 13.44
CA TYR A 53 0.86 -12.21 14.47
C TYR A 53 1.38 -13.44 15.23
N ASP A 54 1.71 -13.24 16.50
CA ASP A 54 2.16 -14.30 17.40
C ASP A 54 0.94 -15.08 17.91
N ARG A 55 0.75 -16.26 17.37
CA ARG A 55 -0.39 -17.15 17.74
C ARG A 55 -0.31 -17.67 19.15
N ASN A 56 0.88 -17.79 19.72
CA ASN A 56 1.06 -18.31 21.08
C ASN A 56 0.65 -17.27 22.11
N ASN A 57 0.91 -16.00 21.82
CA ASN A 57 0.60 -14.88 22.71
C ASN A 57 -0.66 -14.10 22.26
N ASN A 58 -1.30 -14.50 21.16
CA ASN A 58 -2.47 -13.86 20.59
C ASN A 58 -2.31 -12.33 20.41
N CYS A 59 -1.19 -11.90 19.85
CA CYS A 59 -0.90 -10.48 19.66
C CYS A 59 -0.16 -10.18 18.36
N TYR A 60 -0.40 -8.97 17.84
CA TYR A 60 0.39 -8.40 16.74
C TYR A 60 1.75 -7.94 17.23
N THR A 61 2.79 -8.26 16.48
CA THR A 61 4.20 -8.04 16.87
C THR A 61 4.88 -6.97 16.03
N ILE A 62 4.12 -6.02 15.51
CA ILE A 62 4.63 -4.95 14.63
C ILE A 62 5.77 -4.15 15.27
N ASP A 63 5.72 -3.92 16.58
CA ASP A 63 6.76 -3.20 17.30
C ASP A 63 8.13 -3.89 17.18
N LYS A 64 8.17 -5.24 17.20
CA LYS A 64 9.41 -6.01 17.03
C LYS A 64 9.99 -5.81 15.61
N ILE A 65 9.13 -5.82 14.59
CA ILE A 65 9.52 -5.61 13.19
C ILE A 65 10.10 -4.20 13.02
N LEU A 66 9.46 -3.19 13.60
CA LEU A 66 9.92 -1.80 13.51
C LEU A 66 11.27 -1.60 14.21
N VAL A 67 11.43 -2.15 15.42
CA VAL A 67 12.69 -2.08 16.17
C VAL A 67 13.82 -2.79 15.40
N GLU A 68 13.57 -3.94 14.80
CA GLU A 68 14.56 -4.67 14.00
C GLU A 68 14.94 -3.87 12.75
N GLY A 69 13.98 -3.33 12.01
CA GLY A 69 14.22 -2.49 10.84
C GLY A 69 15.03 -1.25 11.19
N GLN A 70 14.66 -0.55 12.27
CA GLN A 70 15.39 0.61 12.75
C GLN A 70 16.86 0.29 13.07
N LYS A 71 17.10 -0.84 13.74
CA LYS A 71 18.46 -1.28 14.12
C LYS A 71 19.32 -1.66 12.91
N ARG A 72 18.74 -2.27 11.88
CA ARG A 72 19.49 -2.82 10.75
C ARG A 72 19.81 -1.80 9.66
N PHE A 73 18.90 -0.88 9.36
CA PHE A 73 19.03 0.01 8.21
C PHE A 73 18.31 1.38 8.35
N GLY A 74 17.94 1.77 9.55
CA GLY A 74 17.35 3.09 9.81
C GLY A 74 15.82 3.14 9.75
N GLY A 75 15.13 2.00 9.54
CA GLY A 75 13.68 1.89 9.63
C GLY A 75 12.96 1.78 8.29
N TYR A 76 11.64 1.71 8.37
CA TYR A 76 10.73 1.67 7.23
C TYR A 76 9.98 2.98 7.11
N ASP A 77 9.74 3.44 5.87
CA ASP A 77 8.85 4.55 5.56
C ASP A 77 7.42 4.04 5.32
N ILE A 78 7.32 2.83 4.75
CA ILE A 78 6.04 2.21 4.36
C ILE A 78 6.04 0.75 4.78
N VAL A 79 4.89 0.27 5.27
CA VAL A 79 4.61 -1.16 5.45
C VAL A 79 3.39 -1.51 4.61
N VAL A 80 3.54 -2.46 3.69
CA VAL A 80 2.43 -3.07 2.96
C VAL A 80 1.93 -4.26 3.75
N LEU A 81 0.69 -4.21 4.21
CA LEU A 81 -0.01 -5.36 4.78
C LEU A 81 -0.46 -6.26 3.62
N TRP A 82 0.41 -7.19 3.26
CA TRP A 82 0.17 -8.08 2.12
C TRP A 82 -0.38 -9.43 2.57
N HIS A 83 -1.58 -9.76 2.12
CA HIS A 83 -2.22 -11.02 2.50
C HIS A 83 -1.62 -12.24 1.79
N ALA A 84 -0.86 -12.08 0.69
CA ALA A 84 -0.17 -13.15 -0.04
C ALA A 84 -1.07 -14.31 -0.52
N TYR A 85 -2.37 -14.08 -0.63
CA TYR A 85 -3.38 -15.02 -1.16
C TYR A 85 -3.31 -16.46 -0.60
N PRO A 86 -3.20 -16.69 0.71
CA PRO A 86 -2.90 -18.01 1.26
C PRO A 86 -3.99 -19.06 1.03
N ARG A 87 -5.18 -18.65 0.58
CA ARG A 87 -6.36 -19.50 0.45
C ARG A 87 -7.00 -19.49 -0.93
N ILE A 88 -6.40 -18.80 -1.88
CA ILE A 88 -6.89 -18.82 -3.27
C ILE A 88 -6.95 -20.25 -3.78
N GLY A 89 -8.14 -20.64 -4.28
CA GLY A 89 -8.40 -21.98 -4.76
C GLY A 89 -8.75 -23.02 -3.71
N LEU A 90 -8.69 -22.68 -2.42
CA LEU A 90 -9.11 -23.58 -1.32
C LEU A 90 -10.56 -23.35 -0.92
N ASP A 91 -11.01 -22.10 -0.91
CA ASP A 91 -12.39 -21.71 -0.55
C ASP A 91 -12.78 -20.40 -1.28
N PRO A 92 -14.05 -19.96 -1.20
CA PRO A 92 -14.55 -18.83 -1.96
C PRO A 92 -14.15 -17.45 -1.41
N ARG A 93 -13.31 -17.36 -0.38
CA ARG A 93 -12.90 -16.08 0.18
C ARG A 93 -12.13 -15.26 -0.83
N ASN A 94 -12.46 -13.97 -0.88
CA ASN A 94 -11.80 -13.00 -1.74
C ASN A 94 -10.66 -12.25 -1.03
N GLN A 95 -9.97 -11.37 -1.75
CA GLN A 95 -8.87 -10.59 -1.23
C GLN A 95 -9.22 -9.71 -0.01
N PHE A 96 -10.47 -9.24 0.09
CA PHE A 96 -10.92 -8.40 1.21
C PHE A 96 -11.23 -9.23 2.46
N ASP A 97 -11.62 -10.48 2.28
CA ASP A 97 -11.86 -11.41 3.39
C ASP A 97 -10.57 -11.72 4.15
N PHE A 98 -9.41 -11.71 3.49
CA PHE A 98 -8.13 -11.90 4.17
C PHE A 98 -7.84 -10.84 5.23
N TYR A 99 -8.29 -9.59 5.00
CA TYR A 99 -8.19 -8.53 6.02
C TYR A 99 -9.22 -8.71 7.13
N ARG A 100 -10.45 -9.10 6.79
CA ARG A 100 -11.54 -9.32 7.76
C ARG A 100 -11.29 -10.50 8.67
N ASP A 101 -10.62 -11.55 8.15
CA ASP A 101 -10.33 -12.80 8.84
C ASP A 101 -9.09 -12.74 9.76
N MET A 102 -8.34 -11.65 9.72
CA MET A 102 -7.25 -11.47 10.68
C MET A 102 -7.76 -11.44 12.11
N PRO A 103 -7.02 -11.99 13.08
CA PRO A 103 -7.44 -11.98 14.48
C PRO A 103 -7.84 -10.59 14.97
N GLY A 104 -9.08 -10.45 15.46
CA GLY A 104 -9.68 -9.17 15.82
C GLY A 104 -10.18 -8.32 14.66
N GLY A 105 -10.09 -8.84 13.42
CA GLY A 105 -10.64 -8.22 12.21
C GLY A 105 -10.04 -6.85 11.88
N LEU A 106 -10.82 -6.04 11.16
CA LEU A 106 -10.38 -4.72 10.71
C LEU A 106 -10.07 -3.75 11.86
N ASN A 107 -10.71 -3.92 13.02
CA ASN A 107 -10.44 -3.09 14.19
C ASN A 107 -9.02 -3.34 14.73
N ALA A 108 -8.60 -4.60 14.82
CA ALA A 108 -7.24 -4.91 15.26
C ALA A 108 -6.20 -4.45 14.22
N LEU A 109 -6.49 -4.55 12.93
CA LEU A 109 -5.61 -4.00 11.88
C LEU A 109 -5.54 -2.46 11.93
N LYS A 110 -6.62 -1.79 12.34
CA LYS A 110 -6.61 -0.35 12.60
C LYS A 110 -5.66 0.01 13.74
N GLU A 111 -5.66 -0.76 14.84
CA GLU A 111 -4.71 -0.56 15.93
C GLU A 111 -3.25 -0.80 15.49
N VAL A 112 -3.02 -1.78 14.61
CA VAL A 112 -1.70 -1.98 13.98
C VAL A 112 -1.31 -0.76 13.16
N ALA A 113 -2.23 -0.23 12.35
CA ALA A 113 -2.00 0.97 11.54
C ALA A 113 -1.69 2.20 12.42
N ASN A 114 -2.45 2.39 13.51
CA ASN A 114 -2.19 3.48 14.47
C ASN A 114 -0.77 3.39 15.04
N LYS A 115 -0.32 2.22 15.45
CA LYS A 115 1.06 2.01 15.96
C LYS A 115 2.12 2.34 14.91
N LEU A 116 1.89 1.99 13.65
CA LEU A 116 2.76 2.35 12.53
C LEU A 116 2.81 3.87 12.36
N HIS A 117 1.65 4.53 12.36
CA HIS A 117 1.54 5.99 12.25
C HIS A 117 2.24 6.73 13.40
N GLU A 118 2.16 6.23 14.64
CA GLU A 118 2.88 6.78 15.79
C GLU A 118 4.40 6.78 15.60
N LYS A 119 4.91 5.88 14.76
CA LYS A 119 6.33 5.80 14.37
C LYS A 119 6.64 6.51 13.05
N GLY A 120 5.68 7.23 12.48
CA GLY A 120 5.84 7.92 11.21
C GLY A 120 5.81 7.00 9.98
N VAL A 121 5.43 5.74 10.15
CA VAL A 121 5.41 4.74 9.06
C VAL A 121 4.03 4.70 8.42
N LYS A 122 3.99 4.79 7.09
CA LYS A 122 2.78 4.70 6.28
C LYS A 122 2.32 3.26 6.10
N VAL A 123 1.01 3.06 6.00
CA VAL A 123 0.38 1.75 5.87
C VAL A 123 -0.26 1.59 4.51
N TYR A 124 0.14 0.56 3.79
CA TYR A 124 -0.48 0.17 2.53
C TYR A 124 -1.24 -1.14 2.69
N ILE A 125 -2.28 -1.30 1.90
CA ILE A 125 -2.94 -2.58 1.67
C ILE A 125 -2.74 -3.02 0.22
N ASN A 126 -2.97 -4.28 -0.07
CA ASN A 126 -2.84 -4.83 -1.41
C ASN A 126 -4.18 -4.82 -2.13
N TYR A 127 -4.16 -4.61 -3.44
CA TYR A 127 -5.28 -4.82 -4.33
C TYR A 127 -4.86 -5.55 -5.59
N ASN A 128 -5.66 -6.53 -6.00
CA ASN A 128 -5.42 -7.36 -7.16
C ASN A 128 -6.68 -7.49 -8.01
N PRO A 129 -6.68 -7.02 -9.26
CA PRO A 129 -7.87 -7.05 -10.13
C PRO A 129 -8.21 -8.44 -10.68
N TRP A 130 -7.27 -9.41 -10.61
CA TRP A 130 -7.50 -10.76 -11.14
C TRP A 130 -8.10 -11.75 -10.12
N ASP A 131 -8.33 -11.33 -8.89
CA ASP A 131 -9.07 -12.13 -7.88
C ASP A 131 -10.56 -12.23 -8.25
N THR A 132 -10.85 -12.94 -9.33
CA THR A 132 -12.19 -13.02 -9.94
C THR A 132 -12.84 -14.39 -9.78
N GLY A 133 -12.06 -15.43 -9.43
CA GLY A 133 -12.53 -16.80 -9.20
C GLY A 133 -13.12 -17.02 -7.81
N THR A 134 -13.12 -16.02 -6.97
CA THR A 134 -13.59 -16.04 -5.59
C THR A 134 -14.98 -15.43 -5.44
N ARG A 135 -15.51 -15.43 -4.23
CA ARG A 135 -16.79 -14.76 -3.93
C ARG A 135 -16.70 -13.25 -4.21
N ARG A 136 -17.59 -12.76 -5.06
CA ARG A 136 -17.63 -11.31 -5.34
C ARG A 136 -18.29 -10.57 -4.18
N GLU A 137 -17.84 -9.34 -3.96
CA GLU A 137 -18.52 -8.41 -3.05
C GLU A 137 -19.91 -8.03 -3.63
N SER A 138 -20.83 -7.62 -2.77
CA SER A 138 -22.13 -7.08 -3.19
C SER A 138 -22.05 -5.68 -3.84
N ILE A 139 -20.89 -5.05 -3.73
CA ILE A 139 -20.54 -3.74 -4.30
C ILE A 139 -19.31 -3.91 -5.23
N GLY A 140 -19.02 -2.88 -6.00
CA GLY A 140 -17.82 -2.91 -6.87
C GLY A 140 -16.51 -3.04 -6.07
N ASP A 141 -15.51 -3.70 -6.66
CA ASP A 141 -14.21 -3.94 -6.00
C ASP A 141 -13.54 -2.66 -5.49
N ILE A 142 -13.62 -1.56 -6.24
CA ILE A 142 -13.03 -0.29 -5.84
C ILE A 142 -13.73 0.28 -4.61
N ASP A 143 -15.06 0.14 -4.53
CA ASP A 143 -15.84 0.59 -3.39
C ASP A 143 -15.53 -0.27 -2.15
N ALA A 144 -15.42 -1.59 -2.32
CA ALA A 144 -15.01 -2.51 -1.25
C ALA A 144 -13.61 -2.18 -0.73
N LEU A 145 -12.66 -1.93 -1.65
CA LEU A 145 -11.31 -1.50 -1.33
C LEU A 145 -11.30 -0.19 -0.54
N ALA A 146 -12.06 0.82 -1.00
CA ALA A 146 -12.19 2.10 -0.32
C ALA A 146 -12.74 1.96 1.12
N MET A 147 -13.68 1.04 1.34
CA MET A 147 -14.20 0.72 2.67
C MET A 147 -13.13 0.10 3.57
N ILE A 148 -12.31 -0.82 3.07
CA ILE A 148 -11.22 -1.44 3.83
C ILE A 148 -10.15 -0.39 4.19
N ILE A 149 -9.76 0.45 3.23
CA ILE A 149 -8.82 1.56 3.45
C ILE A 149 -9.29 2.46 4.58
N LYS A 150 -10.55 2.88 4.53
CA LYS A 150 -11.14 3.73 5.56
C LYS A 150 -11.21 3.05 6.92
N ALA A 151 -11.59 1.77 6.95
CA ALA A 151 -11.71 1.00 8.18
C ALA A 151 -10.35 0.80 8.87
N ILE A 152 -9.31 0.46 8.13
CA ILE A 152 -7.96 0.24 8.65
C ILE A 152 -7.24 1.58 8.88
N GLY A 153 -7.54 2.61 8.10
CA GLY A 153 -6.79 3.86 8.08
C GLY A 153 -5.53 3.78 7.20
N ALA A 154 -5.55 2.95 6.14
CA ALA A 154 -4.40 2.83 5.24
C ALA A 154 -4.12 4.13 4.47
N ASP A 155 -2.85 4.39 4.17
CA ASP A 155 -2.36 5.59 3.48
C ASP A 155 -2.12 5.36 1.99
N GLY A 156 -2.14 4.10 1.55
CA GLY A 156 -1.88 3.77 0.16
C GLY A 156 -2.26 2.34 -0.19
N ILE A 157 -2.09 2.04 -1.46
CA ILE A 157 -2.40 0.73 -2.03
C ILE A 157 -1.21 0.24 -2.84
N PHE A 158 -0.86 -1.02 -2.65
CA PHE A 158 -0.02 -1.73 -3.59
C PHE A 158 -0.91 -2.35 -4.67
N LEU A 159 -0.79 -1.84 -5.89
CA LEU A 159 -1.52 -2.32 -7.07
C LEU A 159 -0.79 -3.52 -7.66
N ASP A 160 -1.20 -4.72 -7.26
CA ASP A 160 -0.58 -5.96 -7.70
C ASP A 160 -1.04 -6.28 -9.14
N THR A 161 -0.06 -6.54 -10.02
CA THR A 161 -0.28 -6.87 -11.44
C THR A 161 -1.01 -5.79 -12.26
N MET A 162 -1.00 -4.57 -11.81
CA MET A 162 -1.55 -3.41 -12.54
C MET A 162 -0.44 -2.49 -13.00
N ASP A 163 -0.53 -2.00 -14.23
CA ASP A 163 0.39 -1.02 -14.79
C ASP A 163 -0.07 0.43 -14.55
N ARG A 164 -1.36 0.61 -14.25
CA ARG A 164 -1.99 1.92 -14.00
C ARG A 164 -3.32 1.80 -13.25
N GLY A 165 -3.67 2.82 -12.48
CA GLY A 165 -5.02 3.04 -11.97
C GLY A 165 -5.86 3.86 -12.97
N SER A 166 -7.19 3.69 -12.95
CA SER A 166 -8.10 4.55 -13.70
C SER A 166 -8.36 5.87 -12.96
N GLU A 167 -8.87 6.87 -13.68
CA GLU A 167 -9.33 8.12 -13.06
C GLU A 167 -10.47 7.87 -12.06
N GLU A 168 -11.42 7.00 -12.39
CA GLU A 168 -12.49 6.58 -11.48
C GLU A 168 -11.92 5.98 -10.19
N PHE A 169 -10.88 5.14 -10.30
CA PHE A 169 -10.19 4.55 -9.16
C PHE A 169 -9.63 5.66 -8.23
N ARG A 170 -8.96 6.66 -8.82
CA ARG A 170 -8.43 7.80 -8.08
C ARG A 170 -9.52 8.62 -7.41
N GLN A 171 -10.60 8.94 -8.12
CA GLN A 171 -11.71 9.73 -7.60
C GLN A 171 -12.40 9.04 -6.41
N LYS A 172 -12.68 7.74 -6.50
CA LYS A 172 -13.30 6.98 -5.41
C LYS A 172 -12.41 6.92 -4.16
N LEU A 173 -11.11 6.78 -4.34
CA LEU A 173 -10.18 6.82 -3.20
C LEU A 173 -10.14 8.19 -2.55
N ASP A 174 -10.05 9.27 -3.33
CA ASP A 174 -10.06 10.64 -2.81
C ASP A 174 -11.35 10.98 -2.04
N MET A 175 -12.48 10.43 -2.47
CA MET A 175 -13.77 10.57 -1.75
C MET A 175 -13.77 9.79 -0.42
N SER A 176 -13.06 8.69 -0.36
CA SER A 176 -12.96 7.86 0.85
C SER A 176 -11.94 8.41 1.85
N ARG A 177 -10.75 8.71 1.37
CA ARG A 177 -9.64 9.27 2.16
C ARG A 177 -8.67 10.00 1.23
N LYS A 178 -8.43 11.29 1.49
CA LYS A 178 -7.44 12.07 0.75
C LYS A 178 -6.02 11.56 0.99
N GLY A 179 -5.19 11.60 -0.04
CA GLY A 179 -3.78 11.24 0.03
C GLY A 179 -3.47 9.73 0.03
N VAL A 180 -4.47 8.91 -0.34
CA VAL A 180 -4.31 7.44 -0.50
C VAL A 180 -3.90 7.09 -1.91
#